data_d26de5bc4fd6858c081f361de6cf2cc5
#
_entry.id   d26de5bc4fd6858c081f361de6cf2cc5
#
_cell.length_a   1.000
_cell.length_b   1.000
_cell.length_c   1.000
_cell.angle_alpha   90.00
_cell.angle_beta   90.00
_cell.angle_gamma   90.00
#
_symmetry.space_group_name_H-M   'P 1'
#
loop_
_entity.id
_entity.type
_entity.pdbx_description
1 polymer ?
#
loop_
_entity_poly.entity_id
_entity_poly.type
_entity_poly.pdbx_seq_one_letter_code
_entity_poly.pdbx_strand_id
1 'polypeptide(L)'
;MRSLSVVSFFFLALSLRSAEPTVETGAFRFKPSDEQKDVPERYRLDERAFESRMSLKRELPNSGVRVFRVQFPSPMKSATPENNTVHAEYYRPCGPGPFPGVIVLDITGGDQSLSRHISIFLAQKKIAALFVQMAYYGPRRPPGSKLRLLSPNIDHTLAAVRQTVLDLRVATAWLEARPEIDGKRLGILGTSLGSFMAALTAEMEPKLGRVAVLLGGGGFVDAYYDHPKAARYRKIYEALGGSKEKAAEIIAPADPLTCAANLKEHKLLILAGKRDDIVPPKMAEALWNASGRQKIVWFDCTHYGAIVYLGSALDHIVKHFQAE
;
A
#
# COMPACT_ATOMS: atom_id res chain seq x y z
N MET A 1 4.66 10.20 -80.25
CA MET A 1 5.06 9.09 -79.39
C MET A 1 5.77 9.71 -78.24
N ARG A 2 5.09 9.77 -77.06
CA ARG A 2 5.64 10.28 -75.81
C ARG A 2 5.71 9.10 -74.84
N SER A 3 6.92 8.75 -74.40
CA SER A 3 7.15 7.66 -73.41
C SER A 3 6.86 8.16 -72.05
N LEU A 4 5.96 7.46 -71.27
CA LEU A 4 5.74 7.63 -69.86
C LEU A 4 6.79 6.78 -69.12
N SER A 5 7.63 7.46 -68.33
CA SER A 5 8.50 6.79 -67.35
C SER A 5 7.72 6.59 -66.05
N VAL A 6 7.53 5.32 -65.69
CA VAL A 6 6.93 4.92 -64.37
C VAL A 6 8.05 4.93 -63.32
N VAL A 7 7.97 5.83 -62.37
CA VAL A 7 8.85 5.85 -61.18
C VAL A 7 8.21 4.99 -60.10
N SER A 8 8.78 3.81 -59.84
CA SER A 8 8.38 2.94 -58.73
C SER A 8 8.98 3.44 -57.44
N PHE A 9 8.13 3.93 -56.53
CA PHE A 9 8.51 4.22 -55.15
C PHE A 9 8.51 2.92 -54.35
N PHE A 10 9.68 2.43 -53.99
CA PHE A 10 9.82 1.38 -52.95
C PHE A 10 9.63 2.01 -51.57
N PHE A 11 8.48 1.73 -50.91
CA PHE A 11 8.31 2.00 -49.51
C PHE A 11 9.06 0.93 -48.70
N LEU A 12 10.19 1.31 -48.13
CA LEU A 12 10.90 0.52 -47.15
C LEU A 12 10.14 0.64 -45.78
N ALA A 13 9.26 -0.30 -45.50
CA ALA A 13 8.63 -0.39 -44.17
C ALA A 13 9.69 -0.83 -43.15
N LEU A 14 10.30 0.13 -42.46
CA LEU A 14 11.05 -0.16 -41.23
C LEU A 14 10.05 -0.63 -40.21
N SER A 15 9.97 -1.94 -39.98
CA SER A 15 9.31 -2.52 -38.82
C SER A 15 10.17 -2.21 -37.60
N LEU A 16 9.79 -1.16 -36.85
CA LEU A 16 10.25 -0.92 -35.51
C LEU A 16 9.76 -2.11 -34.61
N ARG A 17 10.56 -3.15 -34.54
CA ARG A 17 10.41 -4.14 -33.49
C ARG A 17 10.66 -3.40 -32.18
N SER A 18 9.60 -3.12 -31.41
CA SER A 18 9.74 -2.76 -30.01
C SER A 18 10.45 -3.93 -29.33
N ALA A 19 11.68 -3.70 -28.88
CA ALA A 19 12.38 -4.71 -28.08
C ALA A 19 11.49 -5.09 -26.88
N GLU A 20 11.27 -6.37 -26.67
CA GLU A 20 10.56 -6.83 -25.50
C GLU A 20 11.28 -6.29 -24.25
N PRO A 21 10.55 -5.77 -23.25
CA PRO A 21 11.18 -5.21 -22.07
C PRO A 21 12.01 -6.29 -21.39
N THR A 22 13.29 -6.03 -21.19
CA THR A 22 14.20 -6.93 -20.48
C THR A 22 13.63 -7.20 -19.09
N VAL A 23 13.39 -8.48 -18.78
CA VAL A 23 12.93 -8.91 -17.46
C VAL A 23 14.15 -9.31 -16.64
N GLU A 24 14.40 -8.60 -15.56
CA GLU A 24 15.39 -8.94 -14.56
C GLU A 24 14.75 -9.89 -13.54
N THR A 25 15.34 -11.07 -13.37
CA THR A 25 15.00 -11.98 -12.28
C THR A 25 16.05 -11.85 -11.18
N GLY A 26 15.61 -11.81 -9.94
CA GLY A 26 16.49 -11.70 -8.80
C GLY A 26 15.92 -12.38 -7.57
N ALA A 27 16.81 -12.96 -6.75
CA ALA A 27 16.43 -13.49 -5.46
C ALA A 27 16.64 -12.45 -4.37
N PHE A 28 15.75 -12.44 -3.40
CA PHE A 28 15.88 -11.67 -2.16
C PHE A 28 15.41 -12.53 -0.99
N ARG A 29 15.76 -12.11 0.22
CA ARG A 29 15.48 -12.91 1.42
C ARG A 29 14.72 -12.07 2.44
N PHE A 30 13.58 -12.55 2.88
CA PHE A 30 12.93 -12.07 4.09
C PHE A 30 13.69 -12.64 5.29
N LYS A 31 14.14 -11.75 6.18
CA LYS A 31 14.70 -12.11 7.47
C LYS A 31 13.88 -11.42 8.55
N PRO A 32 13.26 -12.18 9.45
CA PRO A 32 12.56 -11.58 10.59
C PRO A 32 13.55 -10.81 11.47
N SER A 33 13.08 -9.74 12.10
CA SER A 33 13.80 -9.08 13.18
C SER A 33 13.66 -9.86 14.49
N ASP A 34 14.50 -9.55 15.47
CA ASP A 34 14.42 -10.18 16.80
C ASP A 34 13.08 -9.88 17.51
N GLU A 35 12.47 -8.73 17.17
CA GLU A 35 11.16 -8.31 17.69
C GLU A 35 10.00 -9.12 17.11
N GLN A 36 10.24 -10.00 16.14
CA GLN A 36 9.16 -10.85 15.58
C GLN A 36 8.46 -11.71 16.65
N LYS A 37 9.13 -12.03 17.75
CA LYS A 37 8.51 -12.72 18.88
C LYS A 37 7.29 -11.98 19.45
N ASP A 38 7.28 -10.64 19.35
CA ASP A 38 6.22 -9.77 19.86
C ASP A 38 5.11 -9.53 18.80
N VAL A 39 5.33 -9.97 17.55
CA VAL A 39 4.32 -9.95 16.50
C VAL A 39 3.31 -11.08 16.73
N PRO A 40 1.99 -10.82 16.65
CA PRO A 40 0.96 -11.85 16.69
C PRO A 40 1.25 -12.99 15.71
N GLU A 41 1.07 -14.23 16.13
CA GLU A 41 1.43 -15.44 15.36
C GLU A 41 0.89 -15.41 13.94
N ARG A 42 -0.35 -14.95 13.77
CA ARG A 42 -0.98 -14.85 12.44
C ARG A 42 -0.22 -13.96 11.45
N TYR A 43 0.65 -13.05 11.90
CA TYR A 43 1.44 -12.14 11.09
C TYR A 43 2.94 -12.46 11.09
N ARG A 44 3.35 -13.53 11.76
CA ARG A 44 4.73 -14.00 11.72
C ARG A 44 5.07 -14.61 10.37
N LEU A 45 6.31 -14.42 9.96
CA LEU A 45 6.90 -15.03 8.78
C LEU A 45 8.26 -15.60 9.15
N ASP A 46 8.50 -16.84 8.73
CA ASP A 46 9.81 -17.46 8.86
C ASP A 46 10.79 -16.90 7.83
N GLU A 47 12.09 -16.98 8.13
CA GLU A 47 13.13 -16.64 7.19
C GLU A 47 13.00 -17.48 5.92
N ARG A 48 12.97 -16.82 4.77
CA ARG A 48 12.82 -17.52 3.50
C ARG A 48 13.25 -16.66 2.32
N ALA A 49 13.78 -17.34 1.28
CA ALA A 49 14.09 -16.71 0.02
C ALA A 49 12.85 -16.58 -0.87
N PHE A 50 12.82 -15.51 -1.66
CA PHE A 50 11.81 -15.23 -2.67
C PHE A 50 12.49 -14.89 -3.98
N GLU A 51 11.89 -15.29 -5.09
CA GLU A 51 12.27 -14.83 -6.42
C GLU A 51 11.38 -13.64 -6.81
N SER A 52 11.96 -12.63 -7.43
CA SER A 52 11.23 -11.51 -7.99
C SER A 52 11.53 -11.35 -9.47
N ARG A 53 10.57 -10.80 -10.19
CA ARG A 53 10.70 -10.35 -11.58
C ARG A 53 10.51 -8.85 -11.61
N MET A 54 11.46 -8.15 -12.23
CA MET A 54 11.38 -6.70 -12.43
C MET A 54 11.57 -6.40 -13.92
N SER A 55 10.72 -5.57 -14.48
CA SER A 55 10.82 -5.12 -15.87
C SER A 55 10.50 -3.64 -16.00
N LEU A 56 11.22 -2.94 -16.88
CA LEU A 56 10.93 -1.54 -17.14
C LEU A 56 9.51 -1.39 -17.71
N LYS A 57 8.67 -0.62 -17.04
CA LYS A 57 7.31 -0.29 -17.48
C LYS A 57 7.28 0.96 -18.32
N ARG A 58 7.99 2.00 -17.88
CA ARG A 58 8.14 3.28 -18.61
C ARG A 58 9.24 4.14 -17.99
N GLU A 59 9.78 5.02 -18.78
CA GLU A 59 10.63 6.12 -18.32
C GLU A 59 9.83 7.43 -18.34
N LEU A 60 10.10 8.29 -17.38
CA LEU A 60 9.52 9.63 -17.27
C LEU A 60 10.68 10.64 -17.27
N PRO A 61 11.31 10.92 -18.44
CA PRO A 61 12.56 11.68 -18.51
C PRO A 61 12.42 13.08 -17.89
N ASN A 62 11.32 13.79 -18.17
CA ASN A 62 11.05 15.13 -17.64
C ASN A 62 10.84 15.14 -16.11
N SER A 63 10.54 14.00 -15.52
CA SER A 63 10.35 13.83 -14.08
C SER A 63 11.58 13.25 -13.39
N GLY A 64 12.58 12.77 -14.14
CA GLY A 64 13.74 12.06 -13.58
C GLY A 64 13.35 10.78 -12.84
N VAL A 65 12.38 10.02 -13.35
CA VAL A 65 11.84 8.81 -12.72
C VAL A 65 11.78 7.67 -13.72
N ARG A 66 12.21 6.48 -13.29
CA ARG A 66 11.98 5.21 -13.98
C ARG A 66 10.95 4.38 -13.22
N VAL A 67 9.99 3.82 -13.94
CA VAL A 67 8.93 2.99 -13.36
C VAL A 67 9.11 1.56 -13.82
N PHE A 68 9.19 0.64 -12.87
CA PHE A 68 9.34 -0.80 -13.12
C PHE A 68 8.09 -1.54 -12.64
N ARG A 69 7.72 -2.60 -13.35
CA ARG A 69 6.81 -3.62 -12.81
C ARG A 69 7.62 -4.56 -11.95
N VAL A 70 7.08 -4.91 -10.79
CA VAL A 70 7.69 -5.87 -9.86
C VAL A 70 6.66 -6.93 -9.51
N GLN A 71 7.09 -8.18 -9.51
CA GLN A 71 6.27 -9.33 -9.15
C GLN A 71 7.08 -10.28 -8.27
N PHE A 72 6.45 -10.83 -7.25
CA PHE A 72 6.99 -11.91 -6.42
C PHE A 72 5.84 -12.73 -5.83
N PRO A 73 6.07 -14.01 -5.43
CA PRO A 73 5.02 -14.83 -4.84
C PRO A 73 4.60 -14.30 -3.48
N SER A 74 3.29 -14.33 -3.20
CA SER A 74 2.76 -14.09 -1.85
C SER A 74 3.29 -15.19 -0.89
N PRO A 75 3.68 -14.84 0.34
CA PRO A 75 4.04 -15.83 1.35
C PRO A 75 2.84 -16.69 1.80
N MET A 76 1.63 -16.20 1.56
CA MET A 76 0.38 -16.87 1.86
C MET A 76 -0.35 -17.24 0.57
N LYS A 77 -0.86 -18.47 0.48
CA LYS A 77 -1.69 -18.93 -0.65
C LYS A 77 -3.17 -18.77 -0.31
N SER A 78 -3.92 -18.21 -1.24
CA SER A 78 -5.39 -18.17 -1.23
C SER A 78 -5.95 -19.15 -2.29
N ALA A 79 -7.24 -19.43 -2.22
CA ALA A 79 -7.95 -20.22 -3.24
C ALA A 79 -8.05 -19.52 -4.61
N THR A 80 -7.70 -18.24 -4.67
CA THR A 80 -7.68 -17.42 -5.90
C THR A 80 -6.24 -17.36 -6.43
N PRO A 81 -5.88 -18.07 -7.51
CA PRO A 81 -4.50 -18.17 -8.00
C PRO A 81 -3.88 -16.79 -8.32
N GLU A 82 -4.64 -15.89 -8.94
CA GLU A 82 -4.18 -14.53 -9.30
C GLU A 82 -3.75 -13.74 -8.06
N ASN A 83 -4.42 -13.98 -6.92
CA ASN A 83 -4.09 -13.31 -5.67
C ASN A 83 -2.79 -13.79 -5.03
N ASN A 84 -2.23 -14.92 -5.49
CA ASN A 84 -1.01 -15.54 -4.94
C ASN A 84 0.28 -14.95 -5.52
N THR A 85 0.18 -13.99 -6.45
CA THR A 85 1.30 -13.18 -6.93
C THR A 85 1.11 -11.74 -6.46
N VAL A 86 2.11 -11.21 -5.77
CA VAL A 86 2.15 -9.78 -5.44
C VAL A 86 2.57 -9.01 -6.67
N HIS A 87 1.81 -7.97 -7.00
CA HIS A 87 2.09 -7.04 -8.08
C HIS A 87 2.41 -5.67 -7.50
N ALA A 88 3.51 -5.08 -7.93
CA ALA A 88 3.92 -3.74 -7.51
C ALA A 88 4.47 -2.93 -8.68
N GLU A 89 4.54 -1.62 -8.49
CA GLU A 89 5.20 -0.68 -9.37
C GLU A 89 6.30 0.05 -8.58
N TYR A 90 7.54 -0.09 -9.01
CA TYR A 90 8.68 0.56 -8.37
C TYR A 90 9.06 1.83 -9.11
N TYR A 91 8.95 2.95 -8.43
CA TYR A 91 9.27 4.29 -8.92
C TYR A 91 10.65 4.68 -8.41
N ARG A 92 11.65 4.50 -9.26
CA ARG A 92 13.05 4.77 -8.93
C ARG A 92 13.45 6.17 -9.39
N PRO A 93 13.96 7.02 -8.49
CA PRO A 93 14.57 8.28 -8.87
C PRO A 93 15.79 8.05 -9.77
N CYS A 94 16.02 8.94 -10.74
CA CYS A 94 17.28 8.99 -11.46
C CYS A 94 18.39 9.67 -10.64
N GLY A 95 19.65 9.27 -10.89
CA GLY A 95 20.82 9.80 -10.19
C GLY A 95 21.33 8.87 -9.10
N PRO A 96 22.40 9.30 -8.40
CA PRO A 96 23.02 8.50 -7.34
C PRO A 96 22.10 8.39 -6.11
N GLY A 97 22.05 7.19 -5.52
CA GLY A 97 21.47 6.91 -4.22
C GLY A 97 22.51 7.04 -3.10
N PRO A 98 22.27 6.48 -1.91
CA PRO A 98 21.04 5.73 -1.60
C PRO A 98 19.85 6.63 -1.28
N PHE A 99 18.64 6.18 -1.69
CA PHE A 99 17.39 6.90 -1.48
C PHE A 99 16.61 6.32 -0.30
N PRO A 100 15.79 7.12 0.42
CA PRO A 100 14.73 6.57 1.26
C PRO A 100 13.81 5.69 0.41
N GLY A 101 13.33 4.57 0.97
CA GLY A 101 12.40 3.66 0.30
C GLY A 101 11.04 3.66 0.98
N VAL A 102 9.97 3.94 0.25
CA VAL A 102 8.61 4.03 0.81
C VAL A 102 7.64 3.11 0.07
N ILE A 103 6.97 2.24 0.82
CA ILE A 103 5.83 1.47 0.31
C ILE A 103 4.61 2.39 0.26
N VAL A 104 3.86 2.35 -0.84
CA VAL A 104 2.65 3.18 -1.04
C VAL A 104 1.45 2.30 -1.27
N LEU A 105 0.35 2.58 -0.55
CA LEU A 105 -0.90 1.84 -0.62
C LEU A 105 -2.08 2.73 -0.97
N ASP A 106 -2.95 2.22 -1.85
CA ASP A 106 -4.09 2.98 -2.39
C ASP A 106 -5.36 2.84 -1.55
N ILE A 107 -6.36 3.61 -1.96
CA ILE A 107 -7.71 3.64 -1.40
C ILE A 107 -8.52 2.38 -1.76
N THR A 108 -9.72 2.28 -1.24
CA THR A 108 -10.72 1.28 -1.64
C THR A 108 -11.26 1.57 -3.04
N GLY A 109 -11.08 0.64 -3.96
CA GLY A 109 -11.63 0.76 -5.32
C GLY A 109 -10.80 1.68 -6.23
N GLY A 110 -11.46 2.24 -7.26
CA GLY A 110 -10.79 3.08 -8.26
C GLY A 110 -9.82 2.35 -9.17
N ASP A 111 -9.11 3.10 -9.99
CA ASP A 111 -8.07 2.64 -10.91
C ASP A 111 -6.67 2.66 -10.30
N GLN A 112 -6.58 2.99 -9.02
CA GLN A 112 -5.34 3.11 -8.24
C GLN A 112 -4.40 4.22 -8.77
N SER A 113 -4.97 5.25 -9.37
CA SER A 113 -4.21 6.38 -9.91
C SER A 113 -3.61 7.26 -8.83
N LEU A 114 -4.27 7.43 -7.69
CA LEU A 114 -3.80 8.27 -6.60
C LEU A 114 -2.42 7.85 -6.10
N SER A 115 -2.24 6.57 -5.78
CA SER A 115 -0.95 6.05 -5.30
C SER A 115 0.13 6.10 -6.36
N ARG A 116 -0.21 5.95 -7.65
CA ARG A 116 0.73 6.17 -8.74
C ARG A 116 1.20 7.61 -8.81
N HIS A 117 0.30 8.59 -8.66
CA HIS A 117 0.67 10.02 -8.62
C HIS A 117 1.54 10.34 -7.40
N ILE A 118 1.15 9.86 -6.22
CA ILE A 118 1.96 10.02 -5.00
C ILE A 118 3.36 9.42 -5.20
N SER A 119 3.45 8.21 -5.79
CA SER A 119 4.73 7.54 -6.03
C SER A 119 5.63 8.29 -7.01
N ILE A 120 5.07 8.87 -8.09
CA ILE A 120 5.81 9.73 -9.01
C ILE A 120 6.33 10.96 -8.26
N PHE A 121 5.46 11.62 -7.47
CA PHE A 121 5.82 12.82 -6.73
C PHE A 121 6.95 12.54 -5.71
N LEU A 122 6.86 11.45 -4.96
CA LEU A 122 7.92 11.02 -4.05
C LEU A 122 9.24 10.79 -4.79
N ALA A 123 9.20 10.09 -5.92
CA ALA A 123 10.40 9.79 -6.71
C ALA A 123 11.05 11.07 -7.28
N GLN A 124 10.25 12.07 -7.69
CA GLN A 124 10.76 13.40 -8.08
C GLN A 124 11.48 14.10 -6.92
N LYS A 125 11.08 13.83 -5.68
CA LYS A 125 11.71 14.35 -4.45
C LYS A 125 12.82 13.44 -3.91
N LYS A 126 13.35 12.53 -4.74
CA LYS A 126 14.44 11.60 -4.37
C LYS A 126 14.05 10.61 -3.26
N ILE A 127 12.79 10.25 -3.16
CA ILE A 127 12.26 9.19 -2.32
C ILE A 127 11.78 8.07 -3.26
N ALA A 128 12.44 6.93 -3.25
CA ALA A 128 12.01 5.79 -4.05
C ALA A 128 10.68 5.25 -3.50
N ALA A 129 9.75 4.92 -4.38
CA ALA A 129 8.43 4.48 -3.96
C ALA A 129 8.09 3.11 -4.56
N LEU A 130 7.57 2.20 -3.74
CA LEU A 130 7.04 0.91 -4.16
C LEU A 130 5.52 0.90 -3.95
N PHE A 131 4.77 1.20 -5.00
CA PHE A 131 3.32 1.05 -4.98
C PHE A 131 2.97 -0.44 -5.05
N VAL A 132 2.38 -0.98 -3.98
CA VAL A 132 2.00 -2.39 -3.87
C VAL A 132 0.49 -2.54 -3.99
N GLN A 133 0.05 -3.44 -4.86
CA GLN A 133 -1.37 -3.77 -4.99
C GLN A 133 -1.77 -4.75 -3.88
N MET A 134 -2.68 -4.32 -3.02
CA MET A 134 -3.22 -5.12 -1.93
C MET A 134 -3.92 -6.38 -2.46
N ALA A 135 -4.18 -7.33 -1.59
CA ALA A 135 -4.91 -8.55 -1.94
C ALA A 135 -6.26 -8.24 -2.62
N TYR A 136 -6.56 -8.92 -3.71
CA TYR A 136 -7.77 -8.76 -4.54
C TYR A 136 -7.92 -7.39 -5.23
N TYR A 137 -6.81 -6.67 -5.44
CA TYR A 137 -6.76 -5.44 -6.25
C TYR A 137 -5.94 -5.64 -7.53
N GLY A 138 -6.31 -4.89 -8.58
CA GLY A 138 -5.63 -4.92 -9.87
C GLY A 138 -5.53 -6.35 -10.45
N PRO A 139 -4.35 -6.78 -10.93
CA PRO A 139 -4.13 -8.13 -11.48
C PRO A 139 -4.29 -9.27 -10.47
N ARG A 140 -4.38 -8.96 -9.17
CA ARG A 140 -4.60 -9.95 -8.12
C ARG A 140 -6.06 -10.39 -8.00
N ARG A 141 -6.95 -9.81 -8.76
CA ARG A 141 -8.36 -10.15 -8.82
C ARG A 141 -8.68 -10.79 -10.17
N PRO A 142 -9.37 -11.96 -10.20
CA PRO A 142 -9.77 -12.57 -11.44
C PRO A 142 -10.60 -11.60 -12.31
N PRO A 143 -10.42 -11.59 -13.62
CA PRO A 143 -11.22 -10.78 -14.52
C PRO A 143 -12.71 -11.02 -14.31
N GLY A 144 -13.51 -9.93 -14.26
CA GLY A 144 -14.96 -10.01 -14.02
C GLY A 144 -15.38 -10.35 -12.58
N SER A 145 -14.46 -10.72 -11.69
CA SER A 145 -14.76 -11.05 -10.30
C SER A 145 -15.19 -9.82 -9.50
N LYS A 146 -16.15 -10.02 -8.58
CA LYS A 146 -16.56 -9.02 -7.58
C LYS A 146 -15.79 -9.14 -6.27
N LEU A 147 -14.85 -10.11 -6.16
CA LEU A 147 -14.01 -10.26 -4.97
C LEU A 147 -13.22 -8.98 -4.70
N ARG A 148 -13.15 -8.61 -3.43
CA ARG A 148 -12.38 -7.47 -2.93
C ARG A 148 -11.76 -7.84 -1.60
N LEU A 149 -10.78 -7.08 -1.14
CA LEU A 149 -10.20 -7.23 0.20
C LEU A 149 -11.28 -7.15 1.27
N LEU A 150 -12.11 -6.11 1.23
CA LEU A 150 -13.28 -5.97 2.11
C LEU A 150 -14.48 -6.70 1.49
N SER A 151 -15.08 -7.58 2.26
CA SER A 151 -16.22 -8.42 1.87
C SER A 151 -17.21 -8.53 3.02
N PRO A 152 -18.52 -8.74 2.75
CA PRO A 152 -19.48 -9.12 3.79
C PRO A 152 -19.12 -10.44 4.52
N ASN A 153 -18.35 -11.31 3.88
CA ASN A 153 -17.77 -12.47 4.54
C ASN A 153 -16.56 -12.02 5.37
N ILE A 154 -16.70 -12.02 6.68
CA ILE A 154 -15.67 -11.54 7.61
C ILE A 154 -14.41 -12.41 7.57
N ASP A 155 -14.53 -13.72 7.43
CA ASP A 155 -13.38 -14.62 7.36
C ASP A 155 -12.54 -14.33 6.12
N HIS A 156 -13.19 -14.06 4.98
CA HIS A 156 -12.51 -13.60 3.77
C HIS A 156 -11.77 -12.29 4.00
N THR A 157 -12.44 -11.31 4.64
CA THR A 157 -11.83 -10.01 4.94
C THR A 157 -10.61 -10.17 5.83
N LEU A 158 -10.71 -10.94 6.91
CA LEU A 158 -9.60 -11.20 7.84
C LEU A 158 -8.44 -11.95 7.16
N ALA A 159 -8.74 -12.89 6.26
CA ALA A 159 -7.73 -13.59 5.47
C ALA A 159 -7.05 -12.66 4.46
N ALA A 160 -7.79 -11.78 3.79
CA ALA A 160 -7.26 -10.82 2.83
C ALA A 160 -6.41 -9.72 3.50
N VAL A 161 -6.81 -9.25 4.68
CA VAL A 161 -6.01 -8.34 5.52
C VAL A 161 -4.71 -9.02 5.92
N ARG A 162 -4.78 -10.25 6.46
CA ARG A 162 -3.59 -11.03 6.83
C ARG A 162 -2.64 -11.19 5.65
N GLN A 163 -3.16 -11.60 4.48
CA GLN A 163 -2.35 -11.76 3.29
C GLN A 163 -1.68 -10.45 2.89
N THR A 164 -2.42 -9.34 2.90
CA THR A 164 -1.87 -8.02 2.56
C THR A 164 -0.72 -7.64 3.49
N VAL A 165 -0.88 -7.78 4.81
CA VAL A 165 0.18 -7.48 5.79
C VAL A 165 1.43 -8.35 5.55
N LEU A 166 1.25 -9.65 5.35
CA LEU A 166 2.36 -10.56 5.07
C LEU A 166 3.07 -10.23 3.75
N ASP A 167 2.32 -9.88 2.70
CA ASP A 167 2.85 -9.42 1.42
C ASP A 167 3.68 -8.15 1.55
N LEU A 168 3.22 -7.20 2.38
CA LEU A 168 3.90 -5.93 2.63
C LEU A 168 5.18 -6.11 3.44
N ARG A 169 5.23 -7.05 4.37
CA ARG A 169 6.46 -7.43 5.07
C ARG A 169 7.49 -7.99 4.09
N VAL A 170 7.07 -8.85 3.14
CA VAL A 170 7.94 -9.35 2.07
C VAL A 170 8.34 -8.21 1.11
N ALA A 171 7.43 -7.29 0.79
CA ALA A 171 7.73 -6.10 -0.03
C ALA A 171 8.77 -5.19 0.64
N THR A 172 8.75 -5.07 1.97
CA THR A 172 9.76 -4.35 2.75
C THR A 172 11.15 -4.98 2.54
N ALA A 173 11.25 -6.30 2.64
CA ALA A 173 12.50 -7.01 2.41
C ALA A 173 12.99 -6.90 0.95
N TRP A 174 12.06 -6.88 -0.02
CA TRP A 174 12.40 -6.64 -1.43
C TRP A 174 12.99 -5.23 -1.61
N LEU A 175 12.38 -4.23 -1.02
CA LEU A 175 12.82 -2.83 -1.11
C LEU A 175 14.17 -2.63 -0.42
N GLU A 176 14.35 -3.20 0.77
CA GLU A 176 15.61 -3.20 1.53
C GLU A 176 16.78 -3.81 0.73
N ALA A 177 16.51 -4.84 -0.06
CA ALA A 177 17.52 -5.52 -0.86
C ALA A 177 17.99 -4.74 -2.10
N ARG A 178 17.43 -3.57 -2.40
CA ARG A 178 17.85 -2.74 -3.55
C ARG A 178 19.10 -1.96 -3.24
N PRO A 179 20.14 -2.03 -4.09
CA PRO A 179 21.42 -1.36 -3.83
C PRO A 179 21.30 0.17 -3.81
N GLU A 180 20.29 0.72 -4.48
CA GLU A 180 20.02 2.15 -4.50
C GLU A 180 19.16 2.66 -3.33
N ILE A 181 18.74 1.77 -2.41
CA ILE A 181 17.91 2.11 -1.26
C ILE A 181 18.74 2.15 0.02
N ASP A 182 18.49 3.17 0.84
CA ASP A 182 18.99 3.22 2.20
C ASP A 182 18.09 2.34 3.10
N GLY A 183 18.57 1.16 3.44
CA GLY A 183 17.82 0.21 4.28
C GLY A 183 17.49 0.73 5.69
N LYS A 184 18.12 1.82 6.13
CA LYS A 184 17.82 2.48 7.41
C LYS A 184 16.69 3.52 7.30
N ARG A 185 16.30 3.89 6.08
CA ARG A 185 15.26 4.88 5.78
C ARG A 185 14.11 4.27 5.01
N LEU A 186 13.57 3.18 5.55
CA LEU A 186 12.38 2.53 5.02
C LEU A 186 11.13 3.09 5.68
N GLY A 187 10.05 3.17 4.91
CA GLY A 187 8.77 3.61 5.43
C GLY A 187 7.58 3.09 4.63
N ILE A 188 6.40 3.39 5.15
CA ILE A 188 5.13 3.01 4.53
C ILE A 188 4.13 4.17 4.59
N LEU A 189 3.37 4.31 3.53
CA LEU A 189 2.34 5.33 3.35
C LEU A 189 1.07 4.66 2.82
N GLY A 190 -0.07 4.96 3.41
CA GLY A 190 -1.35 4.53 2.89
C GLY A 190 -2.42 5.60 2.96
N THR A 191 -3.39 5.51 2.05
CA THR A 191 -4.56 6.41 2.02
C THR A 191 -5.84 5.61 2.23
N SER A 192 -6.74 6.06 3.09
CA SER A 192 -8.03 5.41 3.39
C SER A 192 -7.83 3.92 3.73
N LEU A 193 -8.35 2.97 2.98
CA LEU A 193 -8.10 1.54 3.22
C LEU A 193 -6.59 1.22 3.31
N GLY A 194 -5.79 1.80 2.42
CA GLY A 194 -4.34 1.62 2.45
C GLY A 194 -3.70 2.12 3.72
N SER A 195 -4.27 3.15 4.38
CA SER A 195 -3.73 3.69 5.62
C SER A 195 -3.90 2.74 6.81
N PHE A 196 -5.01 2.00 6.87
CA PHE A 196 -5.21 0.95 7.87
C PHE A 196 -4.20 -0.19 7.66
N MET A 197 -3.99 -0.58 6.39
CA MET A 197 -2.99 -1.61 6.06
C MET A 197 -1.56 -1.13 6.34
N ALA A 198 -1.27 0.14 6.11
CA ALA A 198 0.04 0.73 6.41
C ALA A 198 0.33 0.73 7.92
N ALA A 199 -0.61 1.19 8.74
CA ALA A 199 -0.48 1.18 10.19
C ALA A 199 -0.30 -0.25 10.71
N LEU A 200 -1.21 -1.17 10.36
CA LEU A 200 -1.16 -2.56 10.79
C LEU A 200 0.12 -3.28 10.33
N THR A 201 0.64 -2.96 9.14
CA THR A 201 1.91 -3.54 8.66
C THR A 201 3.10 -3.01 9.46
N ALA A 202 3.15 -1.71 9.75
CA ALA A 202 4.22 -1.12 10.51
C ALA A 202 4.28 -1.66 11.94
N GLU A 203 3.12 -1.90 12.56
CA GLU A 203 3.02 -2.56 13.87
C GLU A 203 3.68 -3.94 13.90
N MET A 204 3.77 -4.61 12.73
CA MET A 204 4.31 -5.97 12.55
C MET A 204 5.71 -5.98 11.91
N GLU A 205 6.22 -4.84 11.42
CA GLU A 205 7.48 -4.75 10.68
C GLU A 205 8.34 -3.57 11.17
N PRO A 206 9.20 -3.79 12.18
CA PRO A 206 10.02 -2.74 12.79
C PRO A 206 10.97 -2.01 11.83
N LYS A 207 11.32 -2.62 10.70
CA LYS A 207 12.17 -1.98 9.68
C LYS A 207 11.51 -0.78 9.00
N LEU A 208 10.19 -0.66 9.07
CA LEU A 208 9.44 0.48 8.52
C LEU A 208 9.50 1.68 9.48
N GLY A 209 10.67 2.25 9.69
CA GLY A 209 10.93 3.30 10.68
C GLY A 209 10.04 4.55 10.57
N ARG A 210 9.40 4.80 9.41
CA ARG A 210 8.51 5.95 9.15
C ARG A 210 7.18 5.51 8.58
N VAL A 211 6.11 6.02 9.15
CA VAL A 211 4.72 5.64 8.81
C VAL A 211 3.90 6.89 8.54
N ALA A 212 3.17 6.92 7.43
CA ALA A 212 2.22 7.98 7.14
C ALA A 212 0.82 7.39 6.90
N VAL A 213 -0.14 7.83 7.70
CA VAL A 213 -1.55 7.40 7.69
C VAL A 213 -2.40 8.56 7.18
N LEU A 214 -2.96 8.44 5.98
CA LEU A 214 -3.80 9.46 5.35
C LEU A 214 -5.25 9.02 5.39
N LEU A 215 -6.13 9.85 6.00
CA LEU A 215 -7.56 9.60 6.11
C LEU A 215 -7.86 8.20 6.67
N GLY A 216 -7.18 7.86 7.75
CA GLY A 216 -7.26 6.55 8.41
C GLY A 216 -7.22 6.67 9.92
N GLY A 217 -7.10 5.52 10.57
CA GLY A 217 -7.07 5.42 12.04
C GLY A 217 -7.22 3.99 12.51
N GLY A 218 -7.99 3.78 13.57
CA GLY A 218 -8.31 2.46 14.12
C GLY A 218 -9.58 2.52 14.96
N GLY A 219 -10.02 1.38 15.53
CA GLY A 219 -11.25 1.31 16.32
C GLY A 219 -12.49 1.14 15.46
N PHE A 220 -12.45 0.18 14.53
CA PHE A 220 -13.57 -0.06 13.59
C PHE A 220 -14.89 -0.30 14.30
N VAL A 221 -14.93 -1.12 15.34
CA VAL A 221 -16.18 -1.45 16.02
C VAL A 221 -16.73 -0.22 16.76
N ASP A 222 -15.88 0.53 17.45
CA ASP A 222 -16.32 1.78 18.10
C ASP A 222 -16.75 2.86 17.11
N ALA A 223 -16.20 2.86 15.92
CA ALA A 223 -16.59 3.81 14.88
C ALA A 223 -17.92 3.48 14.23
N TYR A 224 -18.17 2.20 13.94
CA TYR A 224 -19.25 1.80 13.02
C TYR A 224 -20.36 0.94 13.62
N TYR A 225 -20.15 0.28 14.78
CA TYR A 225 -21.17 -0.61 15.36
C TYR A 225 -22.51 0.08 15.58
N ASP A 226 -22.48 1.29 16.13
CA ASP A 226 -23.67 2.10 16.41
C ASP A 226 -24.07 3.03 15.25
N HIS A 227 -23.37 2.96 14.12
CA HIS A 227 -23.64 3.81 12.98
C HIS A 227 -25.01 3.47 12.37
N PRO A 228 -25.85 4.48 11.99
CA PRO A 228 -27.18 4.24 11.44
C PRO A 228 -27.23 3.29 10.25
N LYS A 229 -26.22 3.35 9.35
CA LYS A 229 -26.11 2.44 8.21
C LYS A 229 -25.85 0.98 8.60
N ALA A 230 -25.32 0.72 9.79
CA ALA A 230 -25.10 -0.61 10.32
C ALA A 230 -26.29 -1.18 11.08
N ALA A 231 -27.28 -0.37 11.43
CA ALA A 231 -28.37 -0.72 12.34
C ALA A 231 -29.13 -2.00 11.95
N ARG A 232 -29.38 -2.21 10.64
CA ARG A 232 -30.05 -3.42 10.14
C ARG A 232 -29.20 -4.68 10.37
N TYR A 233 -27.91 -4.61 10.04
CA TYR A 233 -27.00 -5.73 10.18
C TYR A 233 -26.70 -6.02 11.65
N ARG A 234 -26.56 -4.97 12.46
CA ARG A 234 -26.40 -5.08 13.92
C ARG A 234 -27.57 -5.83 14.55
N LYS A 235 -28.82 -5.44 14.24
CA LYS A 235 -30.02 -6.11 14.79
C LYS A 235 -30.05 -7.61 14.48
N ILE A 236 -29.67 -8.00 13.25
CA ILE A 236 -29.60 -9.41 12.86
C ILE A 236 -28.48 -10.11 13.64
N TYR A 237 -27.31 -9.49 13.75
CA TYR A 237 -26.16 -10.03 14.46
C TYR A 237 -26.46 -10.23 15.95
N GLU A 238 -27.10 -9.25 16.60
CA GLU A 238 -27.51 -9.32 18.01
C GLU A 238 -28.59 -10.40 18.24
N ALA A 239 -29.55 -10.53 17.31
CA ALA A 239 -30.57 -11.59 17.37
C ALA A 239 -29.97 -13.00 17.25
N LEU A 240 -28.79 -13.14 16.64
CA LEU A 240 -28.04 -14.39 16.57
C LEU A 240 -27.05 -14.57 17.77
N GLY A 241 -27.18 -13.76 18.82
CA GLY A 241 -26.34 -13.83 20.02
C GLY A 241 -25.01 -13.09 19.90
N GLY A 242 -24.86 -12.23 18.89
CA GLY A 242 -23.72 -11.30 18.77
C GLY A 242 -23.81 -10.15 19.77
N SER A 243 -22.67 -9.51 20.05
CA SER A 243 -22.58 -8.28 20.83
C SER A 243 -21.49 -7.39 20.29
N LYS A 244 -21.40 -6.15 20.76
CA LYS A 244 -20.35 -5.21 20.38
C LYS A 244 -18.96 -5.76 20.76
N GLU A 245 -18.84 -6.38 21.94
CA GLU A 245 -17.60 -7.00 22.44
C GLU A 245 -17.17 -8.15 21.54
N LYS A 246 -18.10 -9.06 21.20
CA LYS A 246 -17.81 -10.16 20.26
C LYS A 246 -17.41 -9.65 18.87
N ALA A 247 -18.03 -8.57 18.40
CA ALA A 247 -17.63 -7.94 17.13
C ALA A 247 -16.22 -7.37 17.22
N ALA A 248 -15.86 -6.76 18.36
CA ALA A 248 -14.52 -6.23 18.59
C ALA A 248 -13.48 -7.36 18.63
N GLU A 249 -13.75 -8.47 19.30
CA GLU A 249 -12.86 -9.65 19.32
C GLU A 249 -12.62 -10.22 17.91
N ILE A 250 -13.69 -10.34 17.13
CA ILE A 250 -13.59 -10.85 15.73
C ILE A 250 -12.73 -9.92 14.86
N ILE A 251 -12.90 -8.60 14.99
CA ILE A 251 -12.23 -7.59 14.15
C ILE A 251 -10.83 -7.25 14.66
N ALA A 252 -10.56 -7.43 15.95
CA ALA A 252 -9.28 -7.09 16.58
C ALA A 252 -8.03 -7.48 15.75
N PRO A 253 -7.97 -8.67 15.13
CA PRO A 253 -6.82 -9.03 14.31
C PRO A 253 -6.58 -8.15 13.07
N ALA A 254 -7.57 -7.37 12.64
CA ALA A 254 -7.49 -6.48 11.49
C ALA A 254 -7.54 -4.99 11.88
N ASP A 255 -7.72 -4.69 13.17
CA ASP A 255 -7.82 -3.31 13.65
C ASP A 255 -6.45 -2.78 14.10
N PRO A 256 -5.96 -1.67 13.52
CA PRO A 256 -4.69 -1.06 13.92
C PRO A 256 -4.61 -0.69 15.41
N LEU A 257 -5.73 -0.51 16.11
CA LEU A 257 -5.67 -0.25 17.56
C LEU A 257 -5.15 -1.43 18.37
N THR A 258 -5.27 -2.65 17.85
CA THR A 258 -4.89 -3.86 18.60
C THR A 258 -3.41 -3.87 18.98
N CYS A 259 -2.53 -3.40 18.10
CA CYS A 259 -1.10 -3.37 18.32
C CYS A 259 -0.51 -1.94 18.18
N ALA A 260 -1.35 -0.90 18.26
CA ALA A 260 -0.94 0.50 18.05
C ALA A 260 0.20 0.95 18.96
N ALA A 261 0.40 0.32 20.11
CA ALA A 261 1.53 0.60 20.99
C ALA A 261 2.89 0.39 20.29
N ASN A 262 2.97 -0.55 19.34
CA ASN A 262 4.20 -0.80 18.57
C ASN A 262 4.58 0.39 17.69
N LEU A 263 3.61 1.22 17.27
CA LEU A 263 3.87 2.43 16.50
C LEU A 263 4.62 3.53 17.27
N LYS A 264 4.79 3.40 18.60
CA LYS A 264 5.58 4.34 19.41
C LYS A 264 7.06 4.33 19.01
N GLU A 265 7.54 3.18 18.55
CA GLU A 265 8.93 3.02 18.12
C GLU A 265 9.18 3.54 16.68
N HIS A 266 8.11 3.85 15.95
CA HIS A 266 8.16 4.42 14.61
C HIS A 266 8.00 5.94 14.65
N LYS A 267 8.42 6.62 13.58
CA LYS A 267 8.05 8.02 13.33
C LYS A 267 6.69 8.02 12.62
N LEU A 268 5.63 8.37 13.31
CA LEU A 268 4.26 8.36 12.78
C LEU A 268 3.80 9.76 12.40
N LEU A 269 3.21 9.88 11.20
CA LEU A 269 2.49 11.05 10.72
C LEU A 269 1.05 10.66 10.39
N ILE A 270 0.07 11.30 11.02
CA ILE A 270 -1.35 11.15 10.69
C ILE A 270 -1.84 12.41 9.99
N LEU A 271 -2.50 12.27 8.84
CA LEU A 271 -3.16 13.33 8.10
C LEU A 271 -4.65 13.02 8.04
N ALA A 272 -5.49 13.80 8.74
CA ALA A 272 -6.88 13.50 8.96
C ALA A 272 -7.82 14.65 8.58
N GLY A 273 -9.04 14.32 8.18
CA GLY A 273 -10.11 15.29 7.88
C GLY A 273 -10.97 15.55 9.10
N LYS A 274 -11.19 16.82 9.46
CA LYS A 274 -12.05 17.20 10.61
C LYS A 274 -13.52 16.86 10.41
N ARG A 275 -13.96 16.78 9.16
CA ARG A 275 -15.34 16.48 8.75
C ARG A 275 -15.41 15.20 7.92
N ASP A 276 -14.47 14.28 8.14
CA ASP A 276 -14.46 13.00 7.44
C ASP A 276 -15.68 12.17 7.85
N ASP A 277 -16.54 11.88 6.88
CA ASP A 277 -17.81 11.17 7.02
C ASP A 277 -17.71 9.68 6.67
N ILE A 278 -16.56 9.26 6.13
CA ILE A 278 -16.26 7.86 5.78
C ILE A 278 -15.37 7.23 6.85
N VAL A 279 -14.29 7.92 7.25
CA VAL A 279 -13.41 7.53 8.35
C VAL A 279 -13.52 8.62 9.43
N PRO A 280 -14.44 8.47 10.39
CA PRO A 280 -14.72 9.53 11.38
C PRO A 280 -13.46 9.99 12.11
N PRO A 281 -13.32 11.29 12.42
CA PRO A 281 -12.15 11.87 13.09
C PRO A 281 -11.73 11.12 14.36
N LYS A 282 -12.69 10.57 15.11
CA LYS A 282 -12.44 9.75 16.31
C LYS A 282 -11.55 8.53 16.05
N MET A 283 -11.51 8.01 14.80
CA MET A 283 -10.64 6.89 14.47
C MET A 283 -9.17 7.32 14.36
N ALA A 284 -8.92 8.50 13.78
CA ALA A 284 -7.58 9.09 13.74
C ALA A 284 -7.11 9.48 15.15
N GLU A 285 -7.99 10.04 15.97
CA GLU A 285 -7.71 10.36 17.38
C GLU A 285 -7.41 9.12 18.21
N ALA A 286 -8.15 8.03 18.01
CA ALA A 286 -7.93 6.77 18.70
C ALA A 286 -6.54 6.20 18.39
N LEU A 287 -6.17 6.16 17.11
CA LEU A 287 -4.84 5.70 16.69
C LEU A 287 -3.75 6.64 17.23
N TRP A 288 -3.93 7.96 17.13
CA TRP A 288 -3.00 8.95 17.65
C TRP A 288 -2.75 8.77 19.15
N ASN A 289 -3.82 8.60 19.94
CA ASN A 289 -3.72 8.37 21.39
C ASN A 289 -2.97 7.07 21.71
N ALA A 290 -3.30 5.97 21.03
CA ALA A 290 -2.72 4.65 21.29
C ALA A 290 -1.25 4.55 20.85
N SER A 291 -0.84 5.31 19.81
CA SER A 291 0.50 5.32 19.23
C SER A 291 1.45 6.35 19.84
N GLY A 292 1.14 6.92 20.99
CA GLY A 292 2.03 7.84 21.73
C GLY A 292 1.90 9.30 21.36
N ARG A 293 0.79 9.72 20.75
CA ARG A 293 0.46 11.13 20.45
C ARG A 293 1.51 11.86 19.63
N GLN A 294 2.03 11.21 18.61
CA GLN A 294 3.02 11.76 17.72
C GLN A 294 2.42 12.86 16.82
N LYS A 295 2.89 13.03 15.59
CA LYS A 295 2.43 14.11 14.74
C LYS A 295 1.09 13.81 14.08
N ILE A 296 0.09 14.66 14.33
CA ILE A 296 -1.19 14.69 13.61
C ILE A 296 -1.43 16.05 12.97
N VAL A 297 -1.93 16.06 11.73
CA VAL A 297 -2.30 17.27 10.98
C VAL A 297 -3.75 17.14 10.58
N TRP A 298 -4.55 18.13 10.91
CA TRP A 298 -5.97 18.19 10.64
C TRP A 298 -6.29 19.12 9.49
N PHE A 299 -6.96 18.60 8.46
CA PHE A 299 -7.53 19.40 7.37
C PHE A 299 -9.02 19.63 7.59
N ASP A 300 -9.51 20.82 7.25
CA ASP A 300 -10.94 21.11 7.32
C ASP A 300 -11.67 20.59 6.08
N CYS A 301 -11.79 19.29 5.96
CA CYS A 301 -12.36 18.59 4.81
C CYS A 301 -13.16 17.35 5.19
N THR A 302 -14.02 16.92 4.27
CA THR A 302 -14.62 15.59 4.23
C THR A 302 -13.63 14.57 3.65
N HIS A 303 -13.95 13.27 3.64
CA HIS A 303 -13.10 12.22 3.09
C HIS A 303 -12.66 12.50 1.65
N TYR A 304 -13.62 12.75 0.75
CA TYR A 304 -13.32 13.05 -0.66
C TYR A 304 -12.86 14.50 -0.86
N GLY A 305 -13.29 15.43 0.00
CA GLY A 305 -12.84 16.83 -0.01
C GLY A 305 -11.35 17.00 0.30
N ALA A 306 -10.71 15.97 0.87
CA ALA A 306 -9.28 15.95 1.13
C ALA A 306 -8.42 16.15 -0.13
N ILE A 307 -8.96 15.86 -1.32
CA ILE A 307 -8.25 16.09 -2.60
C ILE A 307 -7.78 17.54 -2.78
N VAL A 308 -8.53 18.49 -2.24
CA VAL A 308 -8.16 19.94 -2.29
C VAL A 308 -6.88 20.22 -1.51
N TYR A 309 -6.60 19.41 -0.50
CA TYR A 309 -5.41 19.53 0.36
C TYR A 309 -4.25 18.62 -0.08
N LEU A 310 -4.37 17.95 -1.24
CA LEU A 310 -3.37 16.98 -1.68
C LEU A 310 -1.96 17.58 -1.73
N GLY A 311 -1.81 18.80 -2.26
CA GLY A 311 -0.50 19.48 -2.32
C GLY A 311 0.12 19.66 -0.93
N SER A 312 -0.65 20.19 0.03
CA SER A 312 -0.20 20.34 1.42
C SER A 312 0.10 19.01 2.09
N ALA A 313 -0.73 17.99 1.84
CA ALA A 313 -0.49 16.65 2.36
C ALA A 313 0.83 16.07 1.83
N LEU A 314 1.10 16.23 0.52
CA LEU A 314 2.34 15.77 -0.11
C LEU A 314 3.57 16.48 0.47
N ASP A 315 3.49 17.77 0.79
CA ASP A 315 4.58 18.50 1.45
C ASP A 315 4.88 17.93 2.85
N HIS A 316 3.86 17.63 3.64
CA HIS A 316 4.04 16.97 4.93
C HIS A 316 4.67 15.58 4.79
N ILE A 317 4.22 14.80 3.81
CA ILE A 317 4.71 13.44 3.53
C ILE A 317 6.19 13.49 3.12
N VAL A 318 6.57 14.38 2.19
CA VAL A 318 7.97 14.52 1.75
C VAL A 318 8.87 14.89 2.91
N LYS A 319 8.49 15.92 3.70
CA LYS A 319 9.24 16.31 4.89
C LYS A 319 9.38 15.17 5.89
N HIS A 320 8.34 14.35 6.03
CA HIS A 320 8.34 13.20 6.93
C HIS A 320 9.32 12.13 6.49
N PHE A 321 9.37 11.75 5.22
CA PHE A 321 10.24 10.69 4.72
C PHE A 321 11.67 11.16 4.40
N GLN A 322 11.91 12.46 4.22
CA GLN A 322 13.24 13.04 4.01
C GLN A 322 13.97 13.38 5.31
N ALA A 323 13.27 13.55 6.43
CA ALA A 323 13.94 13.85 7.70
C ALA A 323 14.97 12.77 8.04
N GLU A 324 16.05 13.18 8.70
CA GLU A 324 17.11 12.28 9.21
C GLU A 324 16.68 11.56 10.50
#